data_af0f4b23099825b7e6e7378d111a7dc9
#
_entry.id   af0f4b23099825b7e6e7378d111a7dc9
#
_cell.length_a   1.000
_cell.length_b   1.000
_cell.length_c   1.000
_cell.angle_alpha   90.00
_cell.angle_beta   90.00
_cell.angle_gamma   90.00
#
_symmetry.space_group_name_H-M   'P 1'
#
loop_
_entity.id
_entity.type
_entity.pdbx_description
1 polymer ?
#
loop_
_entity_poly.entity_id
_entity_poly.type
_entity_poly.pdbx_seq_one_letter_code
_entity_poly.pdbx_strand_id
1 'polypeptide(L)'
;RMGTLTDCTDVQEVVIANESGMAAHIITYGAVIKNLKVPDEIGNMDDLVLGQDTLEEYRRNPSCSAAVIGRVANRIKGGEFHVNGRGYWLERNDRGNCLHSGSAGYASKNFHIAAGGDDWVTLYWKDSAADGFPGSVSLEVTYRVMADDALDIRYRLIPEEDTPVNLTNHVYFNLSGGKDATVFNHEMRIMADFYTPVTSDRIPTGEIRKVAGTNLDFTNRRTLGEVLNKTLGLDDNYVLRGWGYRKAAELWHEKSGRWMEVYTDQPGIQIYTGNHFDGSFACKGGVRYEKYAGICFETQGFPNAVNCSHF
;
A
#
# COMPACT_ATOMS: atom_id res chain seq x y z
N ARG A 1 -20.13 -5.82 -10.99
CA ARG A 1 -19.31 -6.93 -11.50
C ARG A 1 -18.16 -6.38 -12.34
N MET A 2 -16.92 -6.76 -12.03
CA MET A 2 -15.71 -6.37 -12.79
C MET A 2 -15.31 -7.40 -13.86
N GLY A 3 -15.76 -8.62 -13.71
CA GLY A 3 -15.45 -9.72 -14.62
C GLY A 3 -15.42 -11.05 -13.89
N THR A 4 -14.99 -12.09 -14.61
CA THR A 4 -14.89 -13.45 -14.10
C THR A 4 -13.47 -13.96 -14.27
N LEU A 5 -12.91 -14.61 -13.25
CA LEU A 5 -11.61 -15.23 -13.27
C LEU A 5 -11.64 -16.56 -14.03
N THR A 6 -10.46 -17.12 -14.31
CA THR A 6 -10.32 -18.41 -15.03
C THR A 6 -10.89 -19.61 -14.28
N ASP A 7 -11.03 -19.53 -12.97
CA ASP A 7 -11.70 -20.51 -12.09
C ASP A 7 -13.21 -20.34 -12.02
N CYS A 8 -13.77 -19.48 -12.88
CA CYS A 8 -15.20 -19.15 -12.95
C CYS A 8 -15.74 -18.37 -11.73
N THR A 9 -14.87 -17.82 -10.86
CA THR A 9 -15.32 -16.93 -9.79
C THR A 9 -15.49 -15.50 -10.28
N ASP A 10 -16.56 -14.84 -9.84
CA ASP A 10 -16.83 -13.45 -10.20
C ASP A 10 -16.08 -12.48 -9.30
N VAL A 11 -15.48 -11.48 -9.92
CA VAL A 11 -14.93 -10.31 -9.23
C VAL A 11 -16.00 -9.25 -9.12
N GLN A 12 -16.33 -8.87 -7.90
CA GLN A 12 -17.35 -7.89 -7.58
C GLN A 12 -16.74 -6.51 -7.32
N GLU A 13 -17.52 -5.48 -7.57
CA GLU A 13 -17.22 -4.10 -7.20
C GLU A 13 -18.29 -3.60 -6.25
N VAL A 14 -17.86 -2.99 -5.14
CA VAL A 14 -18.70 -2.36 -4.13
C VAL A 14 -18.35 -0.90 -4.05
N VAL A 15 -19.35 -0.03 -3.99
CA VAL A 15 -19.18 1.40 -3.74
C VAL A 15 -19.64 1.71 -2.33
N ILE A 16 -18.77 2.32 -1.55
CA ILE A 16 -19.06 2.84 -0.21
C ILE A 16 -18.87 4.34 -0.21
N ALA A 17 -19.73 5.06 0.47
CA ALA A 17 -19.74 6.52 0.45
C ALA A 17 -20.27 7.10 1.76
N ASN A 18 -19.87 8.35 2.08
CA ASN A 18 -20.46 9.13 3.15
C ASN A 18 -21.50 10.13 2.59
N GLU A 19 -22.14 10.87 3.49
CA GLU A 19 -23.17 11.85 3.12
C GLU A 19 -22.60 13.08 2.40
N SER A 20 -21.31 13.41 2.59
CA SER A 20 -20.64 14.53 1.90
C SER A 20 -20.20 14.21 0.48
N GLY A 21 -20.35 12.95 0.05
CA GLY A 21 -20.08 12.50 -1.32
C GLY A 21 -18.68 11.90 -1.51
N MET A 22 -17.83 11.83 -0.50
CA MET A 22 -16.61 11.03 -0.59
C MET A 22 -16.98 9.57 -0.82
N ALA A 23 -16.37 8.91 -1.80
CA ALA A 23 -16.68 7.56 -2.19
C ALA A 23 -15.45 6.73 -2.52
N ALA A 24 -15.47 5.47 -2.09
CA ALA A 24 -14.46 4.48 -2.47
C ALA A 24 -15.12 3.34 -3.25
N HIS A 25 -14.51 2.96 -4.36
CA HIS A 25 -14.88 1.78 -5.13
C HIS A 25 -13.90 0.66 -4.78
N ILE A 26 -14.42 -0.42 -4.23
CA ILE A 26 -13.62 -1.57 -3.79
C ILE A 26 -13.95 -2.75 -4.68
N ILE A 27 -12.91 -3.42 -5.22
CA ILE A 27 -13.10 -4.69 -5.93
C ILE A 27 -12.60 -5.85 -5.09
N THR A 28 -13.24 -7.01 -5.23
CA THR A 28 -12.88 -8.20 -4.45
C THR A 28 -11.52 -8.79 -4.83
N TYR A 29 -11.08 -8.60 -6.07
CA TYR A 29 -9.73 -9.02 -6.49
C TYR A 29 -8.67 -8.13 -5.83
N GLY A 30 -7.79 -8.74 -5.01
CA GLY A 30 -6.78 -8.04 -4.23
C GLY A 30 -7.35 -7.13 -3.13
N ALA A 31 -8.65 -7.15 -2.88
CA ALA A 31 -9.34 -6.16 -2.04
C ALA A 31 -8.95 -4.71 -2.42
N VAL A 32 -8.83 -4.45 -3.72
CA VAL A 32 -8.27 -3.23 -4.29
C VAL A 32 -9.20 -2.04 -4.10
N ILE A 33 -8.63 -0.91 -3.67
CA ILE A 33 -9.29 0.40 -3.76
C ILE A 33 -9.13 0.89 -5.20
N LYS A 34 -10.14 0.60 -6.03
CA LYS A 34 -10.12 0.94 -7.45
C LYS A 34 -10.22 2.45 -7.69
N ASN A 35 -11.09 3.12 -6.95
CA ASN A 35 -11.26 4.57 -7.00
C ASN A 35 -11.41 5.13 -5.59
N LEU A 36 -10.93 6.34 -5.38
CA LEU A 36 -11.19 7.12 -4.18
C LEU A 36 -11.52 8.55 -4.61
N LYS A 37 -12.81 8.87 -4.60
CA LYS A 37 -13.32 10.17 -5.04
C LYS A 37 -13.44 11.11 -3.84
N VAL A 38 -12.74 12.23 -3.92
CA VAL A 38 -12.66 13.22 -2.86
C VAL A 38 -12.83 14.62 -3.46
N PRO A 39 -13.62 15.52 -2.83
CA PRO A 39 -13.79 16.88 -3.33
C PRO A 39 -12.50 17.69 -3.23
N ASP A 40 -12.33 18.65 -4.15
CA ASP A 40 -11.38 19.73 -4.00
C ASP A 40 -11.97 20.88 -3.16
N GLU A 41 -11.23 21.98 -2.99
CA GLU A 41 -11.66 23.15 -2.19
C GLU A 41 -12.94 23.84 -2.68
N ILE A 42 -13.32 23.61 -3.95
CA ILE A 42 -14.56 24.16 -4.54
C ILE A 42 -15.63 23.11 -4.81
N GLY A 43 -15.42 21.86 -4.34
CA GLY A 43 -16.39 20.77 -4.40
C GLY A 43 -16.33 19.89 -5.65
N ASN A 44 -15.35 20.05 -6.54
CA ASN A 44 -15.18 19.11 -7.65
C ASN A 44 -14.65 17.76 -7.15
N MET A 45 -15.33 16.70 -7.54
CA MET A 45 -14.97 15.33 -7.17
C MET A 45 -13.98 14.76 -8.18
N ASP A 46 -12.78 14.39 -7.72
CA ASP A 46 -11.78 13.72 -8.53
C ASP A 46 -11.35 12.39 -7.88
N ASP A 47 -10.89 11.47 -8.71
CA ASP A 47 -10.30 10.20 -8.26
C ASP A 47 -8.82 10.40 -7.93
N LEU A 48 -8.43 10.14 -6.69
CA LEU A 48 -7.10 10.46 -6.17
C LEU A 48 -6.13 9.27 -6.19
N VAL A 49 -6.55 8.10 -6.69
CA VAL A 49 -5.73 6.90 -6.69
C VAL A 49 -5.44 6.42 -8.09
N LEU A 50 -4.21 5.96 -8.31
CA LEU A 50 -3.82 5.30 -9.55
C LEU A 50 -4.40 3.88 -9.59
N GLY A 51 -4.59 3.35 -10.79
CA GLY A 51 -5.09 2.00 -10.97
C GLY A 51 -5.45 1.70 -12.41
N GLN A 52 -6.33 0.74 -12.61
CA GLN A 52 -6.74 0.23 -13.93
C GLN A 52 -8.26 0.30 -14.08
N ASP A 53 -8.72 0.12 -15.31
CA ASP A 53 -10.15 0.11 -15.61
C ASP A 53 -10.74 -1.30 -15.58
N THR A 54 -9.98 -2.30 -16.03
CA THR A 54 -10.47 -3.67 -16.24
C THR A 54 -9.80 -4.69 -15.32
N LEU A 55 -10.50 -5.80 -15.07
CA LEU A 55 -9.95 -6.92 -14.31
C LEU A 55 -8.67 -7.48 -14.94
N GLU A 56 -8.63 -7.58 -16.27
CA GLU A 56 -7.46 -8.12 -16.97
C GLU A 56 -6.23 -7.22 -16.80
N GLU A 57 -6.40 -5.91 -16.79
CA GLU A 57 -5.33 -4.97 -16.49
C GLU A 57 -4.82 -5.12 -15.06
N TYR A 58 -5.70 -5.32 -14.05
CA TYR A 58 -5.30 -5.61 -12.67
C TYR A 58 -4.54 -6.93 -12.57
N ARG A 59 -4.96 -7.97 -13.28
CA ARG A 59 -4.28 -9.28 -13.29
C ARG A 59 -2.87 -9.22 -13.87
N ARG A 60 -2.64 -8.36 -14.84
CA ARG A 60 -1.35 -8.16 -15.50
C ARG A 60 -0.46 -7.13 -14.82
N ASN A 61 -1.02 -6.34 -13.92
CA ASN A 61 -0.32 -5.22 -13.31
C ASN A 61 0.68 -5.69 -12.25
N PRO A 62 2.00 -5.47 -12.46
CA PRO A 62 3.02 -5.85 -11.49
C PRO A 62 3.12 -4.88 -10.30
N SER A 63 2.44 -3.73 -10.35
CA SER A 63 2.57 -2.65 -9.35
C SER A 63 1.78 -2.88 -8.07
N CYS A 64 0.91 -3.91 -8.01
CA CYS A 64 0.00 -4.17 -6.89
C CYS A 64 -0.88 -2.97 -6.50
N SER A 65 -1.24 -2.12 -7.48
CA SER A 65 -1.93 -0.85 -7.26
C SER A 65 -3.14 -0.99 -6.36
N ALA A 66 -3.09 -0.32 -5.21
CA ALA A 66 -4.15 -0.23 -4.22
C ALA A 66 -4.64 -1.58 -3.66
N ALA A 67 -3.87 -2.65 -3.84
CA ALA A 67 -4.18 -3.96 -3.29
C ALA A 67 -3.79 -4.07 -1.82
N VAL A 68 -4.45 -4.98 -1.11
CA VAL A 68 -4.00 -5.45 0.20
C VAL A 68 -2.76 -6.33 0.01
N ILE A 69 -1.73 -6.05 0.76
CA ILE A 69 -0.47 -6.77 0.73
C ILE A 69 -0.31 -7.61 2.00
N GLY A 70 -0.01 -8.87 1.81
CA GLY A 70 0.24 -9.87 2.85
C GLY A 70 0.41 -11.27 2.23
N ARG A 71 0.69 -12.31 3.03
CA ARG A 71 0.73 -12.33 4.52
C ARG A 71 1.80 -11.40 5.09
N VAL A 72 2.98 -11.30 4.42
CA VAL A 72 4.08 -10.41 4.82
C VAL A 72 4.39 -9.44 3.69
N ALA A 73 4.15 -8.16 3.95
CA ALA A 73 4.47 -7.07 3.03
C ALA A 73 5.98 -6.80 2.96
N ASN A 74 6.39 -6.12 1.89
CA ASN A 74 7.77 -5.78 1.60
C ASN A 74 8.65 -7.03 1.46
N ARG A 75 9.93 -7.00 1.84
CA ARG A 75 10.87 -8.07 1.52
C ARG A 75 11.21 -8.97 2.70
N ILE A 76 11.40 -10.26 2.39
CA ILE A 76 12.06 -11.25 3.23
C ILE A 76 13.32 -11.70 2.50
N LYS A 77 14.47 -11.53 3.14
CA LYS A 77 15.78 -11.88 2.58
C LYS A 77 15.84 -13.35 2.18
N GLY A 78 16.22 -13.61 0.93
CA GLY A 78 16.30 -14.96 0.39
C GLY A 78 14.98 -15.72 0.34
N GLY A 79 13.85 -15.08 0.68
CA GLY A 79 12.57 -15.76 0.86
C GLY A 79 12.57 -16.76 2.02
N GLU A 80 13.53 -16.67 2.95
CA GLU A 80 13.74 -17.65 4.01
C GLU A 80 13.54 -17.03 5.40
N PHE A 81 12.89 -17.78 6.29
CA PHE A 81 12.73 -17.41 7.70
C PHE A 81 12.48 -18.66 8.54
N HIS A 82 12.59 -18.50 9.87
CA HIS A 82 12.36 -19.56 10.83
C HIS A 82 11.30 -19.14 11.86
N VAL A 83 10.42 -20.09 12.19
CA VAL A 83 9.43 -19.96 13.27
C VAL A 83 9.52 -21.22 14.12
N ASN A 84 9.70 -21.05 15.44
CA ASN A 84 9.78 -22.16 16.39
C ASN A 84 10.81 -23.26 16.00
N GLY A 85 11.96 -22.82 15.44
CA GLY A 85 13.05 -23.71 15.02
C GLY A 85 12.83 -24.41 13.66
N ARG A 86 11.69 -24.17 13.00
CA ARG A 86 11.40 -24.72 11.67
C ARG A 86 11.66 -23.68 10.61
N GLY A 87 12.36 -24.08 9.51
CA GLY A 87 12.61 -23.24 8.34
C GLY A 87 11.44 -23.23 7.37
N TYR A 88 11.21 -22.09 6.75
CA TYR A 88 10.20 -21.85 5.70
C TYR A 88 10.83 -21.12 4.53
N TRP A 89 10.39 -21.45 3.32
CA TRP A 89 10.91 -20.88 2.07
C TRP A 89 9.75 -20.41 1.20
N LEU A 90 9.86 -19.16 0.75
CA LEU A 90 8.90 -18.51 -0.12
C LEU A 90 9.49 -18.30 -1.52
N GLU A 91 8.64 -17.98 -2.47
CA GLU A 91 9.05 -17.57 -3.80
C GLU A 91 10.03 -16.40 -3.77
N ARG A 92 11.09 -16.49 -4.59
CA ARG A 92 12.07 -15.41 -4.77
C ARG A 92 11.75 -14.63 -6.03
N ASN A 93 10.81 -13.72 -5.94
CA ASN A 93 10.26 -12.95 -7.06
C ASN A 93 10.94 -11.60 -7.30
N ASP A 94 11.86 -11.17 -6.42
CA ASP A 94 12.55 -9.90 -6.57
C ASP A 94 14.02 -9.98 -6.11
N ARG A 95 14.97 -9.90 -7.05
CA ARG A 95 16.43 -9.85 -6.78
C ARG A 95 16.93 -10.95 -5.84
N GLY A 96 16.34 -12.14 -5.93
CA GLY A 96 16.65 -13.26 -5.04
C GLY A 96 15.97 -13.22 -3.67
N ASN A 97 15.09 -12.27 -3.42
CA ASN A 97 14.30 -12.12 -2.20
C ASN A 97 12.81 -12.33 -2.48
N CYS A 98 12.02 -12.54 -1.44
CA CYS A 98 10.56 -12.52 -1.55
C CYS A 98 10.04 -11.11 -1.33
N LEU A 99 9.28 -10.59 -2.29
CA LEU A 99 8.59 -9.30 -2.22
C LEU A 99 7.08 -9.52 -2.19
N HIS A 100 6.42 -8.93 -1.21
CA HIS A 100 4.94 -8.94 -1.07
C HIS A 100 4.34 -10.36 -1.12
N SER A 101 5.04 -11.33 -0.55
CA SER A 101 4.68 -12.76 -0.51
C SER A 101 4.61 -13.45 -1.89
N GLY A 102 5.13 -12.83 -2.95
CA GLY A 102 5.18 -13.40 -4.29
C GLY A 102 3.80 -13.70 -4.87
N SER A 103 3.67 -14.75 -5.66
CA SER A 103 2.42 -15.19 -6.29
C SER A 103 1.38 -15.69 -5.28
N ALA A 104 1.80 -16.08 -4.06
CA ALA A 104 0.92 -16.42 -2.94
C ALA A 104 0.29 -15.18 -2.28
N GLY A 105 0.77 -13.97 -2.60
CA GLY A 105 0.34 -12.72 -1.99
C GLY A 105 -1.11 -12.36 -2.25
N TYR A 106 -1.67 -11.54 -1.36
CA TYR A 106 -3.09 -11.16 -1.35
C TYR A 106 -3.50 -10.27 -2.53
N ALA A 107 -2.55 -9.59 -3.16
CA ALA A 107 -2.81 -8.73 -4.32
C ALA A 107 -3.45 -9.48 -5.52
N SER A 108 -3.27 -10.79 -5.60
CA SER A 108 -3.82 -11.65 -6.67
C SER A 108 -4.96 -12.57 -6.22
N LYS A 109 -5.47 -12.40 -4.99
CA LYS A 109 -6.55 -13.24 -4.46
C LYS A 109 -7.91 -12.57 -4.63
N ASN A 110 -8.93 -13.36 -4.93
CA ASN A 110 -10.31 -12.86 -5.02
C ASN A 110 -10.98 -13.05 -3.67
N PHE A 111 -11.10 -11.98 -2.91
CA PHE A 111 -11.77 -11.97 -1.59
C PHE A 111 -13.27 -12.19 -1.73
N HIS A 112 -13.90 -12.62 -0.65
CA HIS A 112 -15.35 -12.72 -0.53
C HIS A 112 -15.90 -11.52 0.25
N ILE A 113 -17.04 -11.00 -0.15
CA ILE A 113 -17.76 -9.98 0.63
C ILE A 113 -18.41 -10.70 1.81
N ALA A 114 -17.94 -10.40 3.03
CA ALA A 114 -18.48 -10.99 4.25
C ALA A 114 -19.67 -10.20 4.79
N ALA A 115 -19.60 -8.87 4.71
CA ALA A 115 -20.66 -7.97 5.17
C ALA A 115 -20.44 -6.57 4.56
N GLY A 116 -21.44 -5.72 4.59
CA GLY A 116 -21.34 -4.34 4.12
C GLY A 116 -22.58 -3.51 4.42
N GLY A 117 -22.40 -2.20 4.26
CA GLY A 117 -23.43 -1.16 4.37
C GLY A 117 -23.17 -0.08 3.35
N ASP A 118 -23.79 1.08 3.53
CA ASP A 118 -23.65 2.19 2.57
C ASP A 118 -22.27 2.85 2.64
N ASP A 119 -21.64 2.86 3.82
CA ASP A 119 -20.36 3.51 4.09
C ASP A 119 -19.22 2.55 4.41
N TRP A 120 -19.45 1.24 4.41
CA TRP A 120 -18.42 0.25 4.74
C TRP A 120 -18.61 -1.08 4.04
N VAL A 121 -17.51 -1.84 3.91
CA VAL A 121 -17.50 -3.23 3.43
C VAL A 121 -16.41 -4.02 4.14
N THR A 122 -16.72 -5.26 4.52
CA THR A 122 -15.75 -6.24 5.02
C THR A 122 -15.54 -7.32 3.99
N LEU A 123 -14.29 -7.52 3.58
CA LEU A 123 -13.84 -8.57 2.67
C LEU A 123 -13.10 -9.64 3.47
N TYR A 124 -13.28 -10.89 3.08
CA TYR A 124 -12.71 -12.07 3.74
C TYR A 124 -11.87 -12.90 2.78
N TRP A 125 -10.74 -13.40 3.26
CA TRP A 125 -9.91 -14.40 2.60
C TRP A 125 -9.43 -15.45 3.59
N LYS A 126 -9.52 -16.74 3.20
CA LYS A 126 -8.84 -17.84 3.91
C LYS A 126 -7.56 -18.16 3.17
N ASP A 127 -6.44 -17.86 3.81
CA ASP A 127 -5.10 -18.16 3.31
C ASP A 127 -4.66 -19.53 3.83
N SER A 128 -4.10 -20.37 2.99
CA SER A 128 -3.74 -21.73 3.32
C SER A 128 -2.24 -21.92 3.60
N ALA A 129 -1.90 -22.96 4.37
CA ALA A 129 -0.50 -23.35 4.60
C ALA A 129 0.25 -23.75 3.31
N ALA A 130 -0.45 -24.05 2.22
CA ALA A 130 0.15 -24.43 0.95
C ALA A 130 0.97 -23.31 0.29
N ASP A 131 0.80 -22.07 0.72
CA ASP A 131 1.49 -20.90 0.18
C ASP A 131 2.90 -20.68 0.75
N GLY A 132 3.43 -21.62 1.51
CA GLY A 132 4.81 -21.60 2.04
C GLY A 132 4.95 -20.97 3.43
N PHE A 133 3.91 -20.36 3.95
CA PHE A 133 3.84 -19.85 5.32
C PHE A 133 3.38 -20.92 6.31
N PRO A 134 3.70 -20.77 7.64
CA PRO A 134 3.15 -21.63 8.67
C PRO A 134 1.64 -21.50 8.77
N GLY A 135 0.95 -22.63 8.77
CA GLY A 135 -0.48 -22.72 9.02
C GLY A 135 -1.37 -21.91 8.08
N SER A 136 -2.66 -21.99 8.34
CA SER A 136 -3.68 -21.20 7.66
C SER A 136 -3.99 -19.96 8.46
N VAL A 137 -4.44 -18.89 7.79
CA VAL A 137 -4.95 -17.67 8.43
C VAL A 137 -6.29 -17.30 7.83
N SER A 138 -7.16 -16.73 8.66
CA SER A 138 -8.39 -16.07 8.23
C SER A 138 -8.15 -14.57 8.30
N LEU A 139 -8.36 -13.87 7.19
CA LEU A 139 -8.17 -12.42 7.08
C LEU A 139 -9.50 -11.73 6.77
N GLU A 140 -9.83 -10.72 7.55
CA GLU A 140 -10.87 -9.75 7.25
C GLU A 140 -10.23 -8.38 7.01
N VAL A 141 -10.63 -7.73 5.92
CA VAL A 141 -10.27 -6.35 5.61
C VAL A 141 -11.55 -5.53 5.59
N THR A 142 -11.65 -4.54 6.44
CA THR A 142 -12.80 -3.63 6.49
C THR A 142 -12.39 -2.24 6.01
N TYR A 143 -13.07 -1.76 4.99
CA TYR A 143 -12.99 -0.39 4.49
C TYR A 143 -14.23 0.38 4.95
N ARG A 144 -14.02 1.58 5.46
CA ARG A 144 -15.13 2.50 5.82
C ARG A 144 -14.81 3.92 5.40
N VAL A 145 -15.76 4.56 4.73
CA VAL A 145 -15.70 5.99 4.44
C VAL A 145 -16.37 6.73 5.60
N MET A 146 -15.59 7.44 6.38
CA MET A 146 -16.03 8.11 7.60
C MET A 146 -16.72 9.44 7.29
N ALA A 147 -17.53 9.94 8.23
CA ALA A 147 -18.26 11.20 8.08
C ALA A 147 -17.35 12.44 7.94
N ASP A 148 -16.12 12.37 8.44
CA ASP A 148 -15.10 13.43 8.37
C ASP A 148 -14.18 13.30 7.14
N ASP A 149 -14.64 12.60 6.08
CA ASP A 149 -13.91 12.36 4.85
C ASP A 149 -12.59 11.59 5.04
N ALA A 150 -12.57 10.67 5.99
CA ALA A 150 -11.50 9.70 6.15
C ALA A 150 -11.87 8.34 5.53
N LEU A 151 -10.87 7.64 4.98
CA LEU A 151 -10.96 6.23 4.65
C LEU A 151 -10.26 5.42 5.74
N ASP A 152 -11.06 4.70 6.53
CA ASP A 152 -10.57 3.79 7.58
C ASP A 152 -10.36 2.40 6.98
N ILE A 153 -9.17 1.82 7.20
CA ILE A 153 -8.80 0.48 6.76
C ILE A 153 -8.42 -0.34 7.98
N ARG A 154 -9.16 -1.41 8.24
CA ARG A 154 -8.88 -2.32 9.37
C ARG A 154 -8.62 -3.73 8.89
N TYR A 155 -7.59 -4.34 9.47
CA TYR A 155 -7.25 -5.73 9.26
C TYR A 155 -7.53 -6.53 10.54
N ARG A 156 -8.17 -7.68 10.39
CA ARG A 156 -8.31 -8.68 11.45
C ARG A 156 -7.83 -10.02 10.91
N LEU A 157 -6.74 -10.50 11.46
CA LEU A 157 -6.14 -11.76 11.03
C LEU A 157 -6.12 -12.75 12.20
N ILE A 158 -6.62 -13.97 11.95
CA ILE A 158 -6.66 -15.05 12.92
C ILE A 158 -5.83 -16.21 12.37
N PRO A 159 -4.62 -16.46 12.91
CA PRO A 159 -3.79 -17.58 12.51
C PRO A 159 -4.21 -18.86 13.22
N GLU A 160 -3.96 -20.02 12.60
CA GLU A 160 -4.12 -21.34 13.22
C GLU A 160 -2.87 -21.79 13.98
N GLU A 161 -1.71 -21.22 13.64
CA GLU A 161 -0.43 -21.44 14.32
C GLU A 161 0.46 -20.18 14.23
N ASP A 162 1.57 -20.17 14.94
CA ASP A 162 2.53 -19.05 14.89
C ASP A 162 3.01 -18.80 13.47
N THR A 163 2.87 -17.56 12.99
CA THR A 163 3.24 -17.14 11.64
C THR A 163 3.66 -15.68 11.63
N PRO A 164 4.61 -15.28 10.78
CA PRO A 164 4.88 -13.86 10.57
C PRO A 164 3.69 -13.22 9.83
N VAL A 165 3.37 -11.98 10.23
CA VAL A 165 2.33 -11.18 9.62
C VAL A 165 2.80 -9.74 9.48
N ASN A 166 2.65 -9.18 8.29
CA ASN A 166 2.86 -7.76 8.03
C ASN A 166 1.93 -7.33 6.89
N LEU A 167 0.82 -6.67 7.25
CA LEU A 167 -0.22 -6.26 6.31
C LEU A 167 -0.09 -4.78 5.99
N THR A 168 -0.33 -4.43 4.73
CA THR A 168 -0.42 -3.05 4.29
C THR A 168 -1.35 -2.89 3.09
N ASN A 169 -1.55 -1.66 2.63
CA ASN A 169 -2.24 -1.33 1.40
C ASN A 169 -1.33 -0.54 0.46
N HIS A 170 -1.34 -0.87 -0.82
CA HIS A 170 -0.41 -0.34 -1.81
C HIS A 170 -1.04 0.75 -2.70
N VAL A 171 -1.76 1.68 -2.12
CA VAL A 171 -2.34 2.82 -2.85
C VAL A 171 -1.25 3.75 -3.34
N TYR A 172 -1.35 4.12 -4.62
CA TYR A 172 -0.59 5.23 -5.19
C TYR A 172 -1.50 6.46 -5.24
N PHE A 173 -1.19 7.46 -4.43
CA PHE A 173 -1.94 8.71 -4.37
C PHE A 173 -1.40 9.75 -5.35
N ASN A 174 -2.31 10.49 -5.98
CA ASN A 174 -2.04 11.74 -6.66
C ASN A 174 -3.22 12.69 -6.37
N LEU A 175 -3.00 13.66 -5.51
CA LEU A 175 -4.06 14.55 -5.01
C LEU A 175 -4.55 15.54 -6.07
N SER A 176 -3.86 15.66 -7.22
CA SER A 176 -4.31 16.48 -8.34
C SER A 176 -5.54 15.90 -9.06
N GLY A 177 -5.89 14.64 -8.78
CA GLY A 177 -6.96 13.95 -9.50
C GLY A 177 -6.61 13.66 -10.95
N GLY A 178 -5.34 13.45 -11.26
CA GLY A 178 -4.83 13.18 -12.60
C GLY A 178 -4.57 14.42 -13.46
N LYS A 179 -4.70 15.62 -12.91
CA LYS A 179 -4.41 16.88 -13.62
C LYS A 179 -2.91 17.13 -13.72
N ASP A 180 -2.14 16.70 -12.74
CA ASP A 180 -0.68 16.65 -12.80
C ASP A 180 -0.25 15.19 -13.05
N ALA A 181 0.62 14.98 -14.04
CA ALA A 181 1.10 13.65 -14.40
C ALA A 181 2.01 13.02 -13.33
N THR A 182 2.58 13.83 -12.46
CA THR A 182 3.50 13.43 -11.40
C THR A 182 3.13 14.07 -10.07
N VAL A 183 3.75 13.58 -8.99
CA VAL A 183 3.60 14.14 -7.65
C VAL A 183 4.63 15.24 -7.33
N PHE A 184 5.34 15.76 -8.32
CA PHE A 184 6.37 16.81 -8.12
C PHE A 184 5.87 18.03 -7.35
N ASN A 185 4.62 18.44 -7.62
CA ASN A 185 3.99 19.62 -7.01
C ASN A 185 3.30 19.32 -5.67
N HIS A 186 3.45 18.09 -5.16
CA HIS A 186 2.99 17.76 -3.81
C HIS A 186 4.05 18.10 -2.79
N GLU A 187 3.60 18.46 -1.60
CA GLU A 187 4.46 18.64 -0.43
C GLU A 187 4.16 17.54 0.58
N MET A 188 5.17 17.09 1.29
CA MET A 188 5.06 15.99 2.25
C MET A 188 5.76 16.30 3.56
N ARG A 189 5.22 15.77 4.66
CA ARG A 189 5.87 15.69 5.96
C ARG A 189 5.70 14.28 6.51
N ILE A 190 6.74 13.76 7.17
CA ILE A 190 6.73 12.44 7.80
C ILE A 190 7.11 12.58 9.27
N MET A 191 6.32 11.96 10.15
CA MET A 191 6.55 11.97 11.61
C MET A 191 7.60 10.93 11.99
N ALA A 192 8.80 11.06 11.43
CA ALA A 192 9.91 10.13 11.65
C ALA A 192 11.26 10.86 11.60
N ASP A 193 12.14 10.54 12.57
CA ASP A 193 13.51 11.03 12.65
C ASP A 193 14.54 10.03 12.12
N PHE A 194 14.11 8.79 11.88
CA PHE A 194 14.96 7.68 11.48
C PHE A 194 14.33 6.88 10.33
N TYR A 195 15.19 6.16 9.62
CA TYR A 195 14.80 5.21 8.57
C TYR A 195 15.69 3.97 8.66
N THR A 196 15.30 2.91 7.98
CA THR A 196 16.07 1.67 7.90
C THR A 196 16.78 1.61 6.56
N PRO A 197 18.11 1.90 6.47
CA PRO A 197 18.85 1.84 5.22
C PRO A 197 18.89 0.42 4.67
N VAL A 198 18.96 0.33 3.34
CA VAL A 198 18.91 -0.93 2.60
C VAL A 198 20.16 -1.17 1.78
N THR A 199 20.40 -2.45 1.47
CA THR A 199 21.41 -2.91 0.51
C THR A 199 20.96 -2.64 -0.93
N SER A 200 21.80 -2.96 -1.91
CA SER A 200 21.47 -2.80 -3.35
C SER A 200 20.27 -3.65 -3.80
N ASP A 201 20.01 -4.76 -3.14
CA ASP A 201 18.84 -5.62 -3.35
C ASP A 201 17.64 -5.27 -2.46
N ARG A 202 17.68 -4.09 -1.84
CA ARG A 202 16.61 -3.49 -1.06
C ARG A 202 16.26 -4.20 0.25
N ILE A 203 17.19 -4.94 0.82
CA ILE A 203 17.05 -5.56 2.15
C ILE A 203 17.60 -4.63 3.22
N PRO A 204 16.87 -4.37 4.32
CA PRO A 204 17.41 -3.59 5.44
C PRO A 204 18.73 -4.15 5.96
N THR A 205 19.70 -3.26 6.20
CA THR A 205 21.00 -3.65 6.75
C THR A 205 20.96 -4.01 8.24
N GLY A 206 19.85 -3.69 8.92
CA GLY A 206 19.71 -3.78 10.37
C GLY A 206 20.03 -2.47 11.08
N GLU A 207 20.60 -1.50 10.38
CA GLU A 207 20.86 -0.16 10.92
C GLU A 207 19.56 0.66 11.01
N ILE A 208 19.47 1.51 12.04
CA ILE A 208 18.46 2.57 12.16
C ILE A 208 19.21 3.88 12.12
N ARG A 209 19.04 4.64 11.03
CA ARG A 209 19.83 5.83 10.70
C ARG A 209 18.97 7.09 10.75
N LYS A 210 19.54 8.21 11.21
CA LYS A 210 18.87 9.51 11.19
C LYS A 210 18.60 9.98 9.77
N VAL A 211 17.41 10.57 9.55
CA VAL A 211 17.06 11.23 8.27
C VAL A 211 17.74 12.59 8.14
N ALA A 212 18.06 13.24 9.26
CA ALA A 212 18.66 14.57 9.30
C ALA A 212 19.93 14.67 8.44
N GLY A 213 20.00 15.68 7.59
CA GLY A 213 21.11 15.90 6.66
C GLY A 213 21.09 15.03 5.41
N THR A 214 20.02 14.27 5.17
CA THR A 214 19.85 13.44 3.97
C THR A 214 18.67 13.94 3.12
N ASN A 215 18.52 13.41 1.90
CA ASN A 215 17.35 13.66 1.06
C ASN A 215 16.07 13.01 1.62
N LEU A 216 16.17 12.12 2.60
CA LEU A 216 15.04 11.46 3.26
C LEU A 216 14.46 12.27 4.42
N ASP A 217 15.01 13.44 4.74
CA ASP A 217 14.50 14.30 5.81
C ASP A 217 13.23 15.05 5.39
N PHE A 218 12.09 14.52 5.82
CA PHE A 218 10.76 15.12 5.71
C PHE A 218 10.17 15.44 7.09
N THR A 219 11.00 15.69 8.09
CA THR A 219 10.56 16.13 9.42
C THR A 219 9.84 17.49 9.37
N ASN A 220 10.16 18.30 8.38
CA ASN A 220 9.44 19.50 7.99
C ASN A 220 8.80 19.31 6.62
N ARG A 221 7.74 20.07 6.35
CA ARG A 221 7.06 20.08 5.05
C ARG A 221 8.03 20.47 3.94
N ARG A 222 8.12 19.65 2.89
CA ARG A 222 8.98 19.85 1.72
C ARG A 222 8.27 19.44 0.46
N THR A 223 8.61 20.11 -0.64
CA THR A 223 8.14 19.76 -1.98
C THR A 223 8.81 18.47 -2.46
N LEU A 224 8.03 17.51 -2.93
CA LEU A 224 8.57 16.24 -3.46
C LEU A 224 9.48 16.45 -4.66
N GLY A 225 9.17 17.40 -5.55
CA GLY A 225 9.99 17.73 -6.72
C GLY A 225 11.43 18.10 -6.38
N GLU A 226 11.68 18.76 -5.25
CA GLU A 226 13.05 19.09 -4.80
C GLU A 226 13.90 17.85 -4.53
N VAL A 227 13.27 16.80 -4.02
CA VAL A 227 13.94 15.53 -3.70
C VAL A 227 14.03 14.63 -4.94
N LEU A 228 12.94 14.50 -5.68
CA LEU A 228 12.85 13.62 -6.86
C LEU A 228 13.77 14.07 -7.99
N ASN A 229 14.07 15.38 -8.09
CA ASN A 229 15.05 15.91 -9.03
C ASN A 229 16.51 15.58 -8.67
N LYS A 230 16.78 15.19 -7.42
CA LYS A 230 18.12 14.92 -6.90
C LYS A 230 18.38 13.44 -6.61
N THR A 231 17.35 12.60 -6.74
CA THR A 231 17.41 11.19 -6.39
C THR A 231 16.82 10.32 -7.50
N LEU A 232 16.89 9.02 -7.34
CA LEU A 232 16.17 8.04 -8.19
C LEU A 232 14.75 7.74 -7.69
N GLY A 233 14.21 8.61 -6.83
CA GLY A 233 12.93 8.45 -6.17
C GLY A 233 13.06 7.97 -4.73
N LEU A 234 11.93 7.92 -4.04
CA LEU A 234 11.83 7.38 -2.69
C LEU A 234 11.36 5.93 -2.73
N ASP A 235 11.95 5.11 -1.88
CA ASP A 235 11.54 3.72 -1.64
C ASP A 235 12.17 3.26 -0.32
N ASP A 236 11.72 3.87 0.78
CA ASP A 236 12.36 3.75 2.08
C ASP A 236 11.34 3.54 3.19
N ASN A 237 11.72 2.68 4.16
CA ASN A 237 10.95 2.50 5.38
C ASN A 237 11.40 3.49 6.45
N TYR A 238 10.46 4.31 6.92
CA TYR A 238 10.65 5.27 8.00
C TYR A 238 10.24 4.67 9.34
N VAL A 239 11.00 4.97 10.38
CA VAL A 239 10.69 4.62 11.77
C VAL A 239 9.80 5.68 12.37
N LEU A 240 8.52 5.38 12.56
CA LEU A 240 7.53 6.35 13.03
C LEU A 240 7.73 6.68 14.51
N ARG A 241 7.55 7.96 14.84
CA ARG A 241 7.53 8.44 16.23
C ARG A 241 6.34 7.89 17.00
N GLY A 242 6.54 7.62 18.28
CA GLY A 242 5.46 7.27 19.21
C GLY A 242 4.93 5.85 19.06
N TRP A 243 3.84 5.59 19.75
CA TRP A 243 3.21 4.29 19.88
C TRP A 243 1.71 4.39 19.71
N GLY A 244 1.07 3.27 19.39
CA GLY A 244 -0.37 3.21 19.19
C GLY A 244 -0.81 3.95 17.92
N TYR A 245 -2.09 4.24 17.84
CA TYR A 245 -2.68 4.92 16.71
C TYR A 245 -2.36 6.43 16.74
N ARG A 246 -1.62 6.92 15.75
CA ARG A 246 -1.14 8.31 15.67
C ARG A 246 -0.89 8.72 14.23
N LYS A 247 -0.75 10.02 14.02
CA LYS A 247 -0.36 10.58 12.71
C LYS A 247 1.04 10.11 12.33
N ALA A 248 1.17 9.63 11.09
CA ALA A 248 2.41 9.14 10.51
C ALA A 248 2.98 10.09 9.44
N ALA A 249 2.11 10.67 8.60
CA ALA A 249 2.51 11.50 7.48
C ALA A 249 1.40 12.47 7.08
N GLU A 250 1.78 13.47 6.29
CA GLU A 250 0.91 14.45 5.67
C GLU A 250 1.33 14.69 4.22
N LEU A 251 0.36 14.88 3.34
CA LEU A 251 0.57 15.16 1.92
C LEU A 251 -0.35 16.32 1.50
N TRP A 252 0.19 17.31 0.78
CA TRP A 252 -0.57 18.46 0.29
C TRP A 252 -0.39 18.64 -1.20
N HIS A 253 -1.44 19.09 -1.85
CA HIS A 253 -1.41 19.59 -3.22
C HIS A 253 -2.10 20.96 -3.27
N GLU A 254 -1.29 22.02 -3.27
CA GLU A 254 -1.76 23.42 -3.12
C GLU A 254 -2.78 23.82 -4.18
N LYS A 255 -2.52 23.46 -5.44
CA LYS A 255 -3.38 23.87 -6.58
C LYS A 255 -4.81 23.33 -6.48
N SER A 256 -5.03 22.14 -5.93
CA SER A 256 -6.37 21.57 -5.72
C SER A 256 -6.95 21.92 -4.35
N GLY A 257 -6.13 22.43 -3.44
CA GLY A 257 -6.47 22.63 -2.02
C GLY A 257 -6.60 21.31 -1.24
N ARG A 258 -6.38 20.16 -1.88
CA ARG A 258 -6.45 18.86 -1.19
C ARG A 258 -5.23 18.59 -0.35
N TRP A 259 -5.48 18.03 0.82
CA TRP A 259 -4.46 17.53 1.71
C TRP A 259 -4.92 16.25 2.38
N MET A 260 -3.97 15.42 2.77
CA MET A 260 -4.22 14.11 3.35
C MET A 260 -3.35 13.92 4.59
N GLU A 261 -3.92 13.37 5.63
CA GLU A 261 -3.19 12.86 6.79
C GLU A 261 -3.24 11.34 6.81
N VAL A 262 -2.14 10.71 7.16
CA VAL A 262 -2.04 9.26 7.34
C VAL A 262 -1.86 8.95 8.81
N TYR A 263 -2.75 8.12 9.35
CA TYR A 263 -2.71 7.62 10.72
C TYR A 263 -2.50 6.12 10.71
N THR A 264 -1.78 5.60 11.68
CA THR A 264 -1.52 4.16 11.80
C THR A 264 -1.16 3.76 13.22
N ASP A 265 -1.39 2.49 13.55
CA ASP A 265 -0.89 1.84 14.76
C ASP A 265 0.43 1.06 14.51
N GLN A 266 0.92 1.05 13.25
CA GLN A 266 2.12 0.33 12.84
C GLN A 266 3.41 1.11 13.17
N PRO A 267 4.56 0.40 13.38
CA PRO A 267 5.82 1.03 13.76
C PRO A 267 6.52 1.77 12.61
N GLY A 268 6.23 1.42 11.37
CA GLY A 268 6.90 1.95 10.19
C GLY A 268 5.96 2.35 9.07
N ILE A 269 6.53 3.05 8.10
CA ILE A 269 5.86 3.42 6.87
C ILE A 269 6.85 3.40 5.71
N GLN A 270 6.54 2.64 4.67
CA GLN A 270 7.25 2.70 3.40
C GLN A 270 6.71 3.85 2.59
N ILE A 271 7.59 4.72 2.14
CA ILE A 271 7.28 5.80 1.20
C ILE A 271 7.86 5.42 -0.15
N TYR A 272 7.00 5.30 -1.16
CA TYR A 272 7.38 4.85 -2.49
C TYR A 272 6.76 5.75 -3.57
N THR A 273 7.58 6.26 -4.47
CA THR A 273 7.16 7.28 -5.45
C THR A 273 6.93 6.74 -6.86
N GLY A 274 6.55 5.46 -7.00
CA GLY A 274 6.24 4.87 -8.30
C GLY A 274 7.42 4.87 -9.27
N ASN A 275 8.61 4.57 -8.78
CA ASN A 275 9.88 4.68 -9.53
C ASN A 275 9.99 3.69 -10.70
N HIS A 276 9.18 2.62 -10.69
CA HIS A 276 9.15 1.58 -11.74
C HIS A 276 8.20 1.88 -12.89
N PHE A 277 7.32 2.87 -12.75
CA PHE A 277 6.43 3.23 -13.86
C PHE A 277 7.23 3.73 -15.06
N ASP A 278 6.95 3.18 -16.24
CA ASP A 278 7.69 3.44 -17.48
C ASP A 278 6.78 3.67 -18.70
N GLY A 279 5.47 3.84 -18.47
CA GLY A 279 4.48 4.02 -19.51
C GLY A 279 4.11 2.74 -20.30
N SER A 280 4.61 1.57 -19.90
CA SER A 280 4.38 0.31 -20.62
C SER A 280 2.96 -0.25 -20.49
N PHE A 281 2.23 0.12 -19.42
CA PHE A 281 0.87 -0.35 -19.17
C PHE A 281 -0.17 0.73 -19.40
N ALA A 282 -1.27 0.37 -20.07
CA ALA A 282 -2.46 1.19 -20.08
C ALA A 282 -3.17 1.08 -18.72
N CYS A 283 -3.58 2.23 -18.21
CA CYS A 283 -4.20 2.38 -16.91
C CYS A 283 -5.54 3.12 -17.05
N LYS A 284 -6.09 3.66 -15.97
CA LYS A 284 -7.38 4.37 -15.98
C LYS A 284 -7.50 5.38 -17.11
N GLY A 285 -8.60 5.32 -17.87
CA GLY A 285 -8.85 6.21 -19.00
C GLY A 285 -7.84 6.09 -20.14
N GLY A 286 -7.10 4.98 -20.24
CA GLY A 286 -6.05 4.76 -21.22
C GLY A 286 -4.75 5.53 -20.95
N VAL A 287 -4.64 6.21 -19.79
CA VAL A 287 -3.41 6.91 -19.37
C VAL A 287 -2.31 5.89 -19.10
N ARG A 288 -1.07 6.25 -19.43
CA ARG A 288 0.12 5.44 -19.12
C ARG A 288 0.93 6.16 -18.08
N TYR A 289 1.05 5.54 -16.89
CA TYR A 289 1.78 6.16 -15.79
C TYR A 289 3.28 6.09 -16.05
N GLU A 290 3.92 7.25 -15.90
CA GLU A 290 5.37 7.41 -15.91
C GLU A 290 5.91 7.50 -14.47
N LYS A 291 7.23 7.48 -14.31
CA LYS A 291 7.88 7.67 -13.00
C LYS A 291 7.25 8.83 -12.24
N TYR A 292 7.02 8.61 -10.96
CA TYR A 292 6.51 9.61 -10.02
C TYR A 292 5.05 10.03 -10.26
N ALA A 293 4.30 9.23 -10.98
CA ALA A 293 2.88 9.49 -11.21
C ALA A 293 2.03 9.43 -9.92
N GLY A 294 2.50 8.71 -8.91
CA GLY A 294 1.83 8.56 -7.62
C GLY A 294 2.81 8.26 -6.49
N ILE A 295 2.34 8.41 -5.25
CA ILE A 295 3.09 8.13 -4.04
C ILE A 295 2.33 7.17 -3.12
N CYS A 296 3.04 6.17 -2.59
CA CYS A 296 2.52 5.19 -1.65
C CYS A 296 2.91 5.53 -0.22
N PHE A 297 1.96 5.30 0.70
CA PHE A 297 2.10 5.38 2.15
C PHE A 297 1.75 4.01 2.74
N GLU A 298 2.70 3.08 2.71
CA GLU A 298 2.51 1.70 3.13
C GLU A 298 2.86 1.56 4.61
N THR A 299 1.87 1.75 5.49
CA THR A 299 2.04 1.57 6.93
C THR A 299 2.23 0.09 7.24
N GLN A 300 3.26 -0.25 8.01
CA GLN A 300 3.76 -1.63 8.10
C GLN A 300 4.63 -1.87 9.34
N GLY A 301 4.88 -3.15 9.63
CA GLY A 301 6.06 -3.58 10.36
C GLY A 301 7.32 -3.35 9.51
N PHE A 302 8.49 -3.31 10.10
CA PHE A 302 9.72 -3.08 9.33
C PHE A 302 9.98 -4.24 8.37
N PRO A 303 10.44 -3.96 7.13
CA PRO A 303 10.80 -5.00 6.17
C PRO A 303 11.85 -5.96 6.74
N ASN A 304 11.74 -7.23 6.38
CA ASN A 304 12.64 -8.31 6.83
C ASN A 304 12.73 -8.48 8.36
N ALA A 305 11.75 -7.98 9.12
CA ALA A 305 11.77 -8.04 10.59
C ALA A 305 11.82 -9.49 11.11
N VAL A 306 11.26 -10.45 10.38
CA VAL A 306 11.30 -11.88 10.73
C VAL A 306 12.74 -12.42 10.82
N ASN A 307 13.70 -11.81 10.13
CA ASN A 307 15.12 -12.14 10.13
C ASN A 307 15.99 -11.14 10.91
N CYS A 308 15.40 -10.15 11.56
CA CYS A 308 16.10 -9.08 12.25
C CYS A 308 15.48 -8.86 13.63
N SER A 309 16.07 -9.50 14.64
CA SER A 309 15.48 -9.65 15.99
C SER A 309 15.27 -8.33 16.75
N HIS A 310 15.91 -7.24 16.34
CA HIS A 310 15.76 -5.92 16.97
C HIS A 310 14.80 -4.97 16.23
N PHE A 311 14.17 -5.44 15.18
CA PHE A 311 13.13 -4.72 14.45
C PHE A 311 11.74 -4.92 15.04
#